data_4ba2ee11a9d7518c3c4fd295743c96da
#
_entry.id   4ba2ee11a9d7518c3c4fd295743c96da
#
_cell.length_a   1.000
_cell.length_b   1.000
_cell.length_c   1.000
_cell.angle_alpha   90.00
_cell.angle_beta   90.00
_cell.angle_gamma   90.00
#
_symmetry.space_group_name_H-M   'P 1'
#
loop_
_entity.id
_entity.type
_entity.pdbx_description
1 polymer ?
#
loop_
_entity_poly.entity_id
_entity_poly.type
_entity_poly.pdbx_seq_one_letter_code
_entity_poly.pdbx_strand_id
1 'polypeptide(L)'
;MSRNFNRDRFTWLAYLLLAFYGYFLNVLGPITPFLKDELHLSYTISSLHFTAFAFGILLVGLGGHFAIARLGRWRGLWLGALGMSAGVILLVLGRSAPVTIAAAFLMGLVGSLILAIIPSALSDRHGERRAVALTEANLIASLVASGAPLMVGWFALTTAGWRLGLVIVACIPLLVYLPLGKVEPMPVEVEPPAVSQKSSHLADAPLPAIYWAYWAAIVMAVSVEFCMIFWSANYLETGLGLPKVSAAQTVSLFLGAMIVGRLASSRLVQRFAAHRLVLASILLAGAGFLAYWMATNPLLAEAGLFVTGLGVAGLYPLILSLAMGAAGGQTVQASARATLASGTAIFALPLVLGRLADAVGIRPAYGVVILLLAGAFLIIQLTARLASSPQPLASG
;
A
#
# COMPACT_ATOMS: atom_id res chain seq x y z
N MET A 1 -1.73 -10.01 -36.30
CA MET A 1 -2.57 -8.77 -36.23
C MET A 1 -2.61 -8.27 -34.79
N SER A 2 -2.01 -7.14 -34.48
CA SER A 2 -2.03 -6.56 -33.14
C SER A 2 -3.44 -6.01 -32.86
N ARG A 3 -4.26 -6.77 -32.13
CA ARG A 3 -5.52 -6.22 -31.61
C ARG A 3 -5.20 -5.00 -30.74
N ASN A 4 -5.71 -3.82 -31.07
CA ASN A 4 -5.56 -2.62 -30.26
C ASN A 4 -6.07 -2.89 -28.84
N PHE A 5 -5.35 -2.38 -27.82
CA PHE A 5 -5.81 -2.45 -26.43
C PHE A 5 -7.13 -1.68 -26.31
N ASN A 6 -8.21 -2.39 -26.00
CA ASN A 6 -9.54 -1.79 -25.85
C ASN A 6 -9.91 -1.71 -24.37
N ARG A 7 -10.17 -0.50 -23.90
CA ARG A 7 -10.67 -0.22 -22.55
C ARG A 7 -12.19 -0.32 -22.56
N ASP A 8 -12.69 -1.51 -22.37
CA ASP A 8 -14.14 -1.74 -22.31
C ASP A 8 -14.76 -1.26 -20.97
N ARG A 9 -16.07 -1.43 -20.83
CA ARG A 9 -16.83 -1.00 -19.64
C ARG A 9 -16.34 -1.66 -18.36
N PHE A 10 -15.94 -2.95 -18.41
CA PHE A 10 -15.40 -3.64 -17.25
C PHE A 10 -14.02 -3.09 -16.87
N THR A 11 -13.17 -2.81 -17.84
CA THR A 11 -11.84 -2.22 -17.60
C THR A 11 -11.94 -0.89 -16.87
N TRP A 12 -12.84 0.00 -17.31
CA TRP A 12 -13.10 1.27 -16.64
C TRP A 12 -13.67 1.09 -15.23
N LEU A 13 -14.63 0.15 -15.07
CA LEU A 13 -15.16 -0.19 -13.73
C LEU A 13 -14.04 -0.65 -12.79
N ALA A 14 -13.17 -1.54 -13.27
CA ALA A 14 -12.05 -2.04 -12.48
C ALA A 14 -11.08 -0.91 -12.08
N TYR A 15 -10.78 0.02 -13.00
CA TYR A 15 -9.95 1.19 -12.70
C TYR A 15 -10.57 2.09 -11.63
N LEU A 16 -11.86 2.39 -11.76
CA LEU A 16 -12.59 3.22 -10.81
C LEU A 16 -12.66 2.57 -9.42
N LEU A 17 -12.96 1.28 -9.34
CA LEU A 17 -13.05 0.58 -8.05
C LEU A 17 -11.70 0.38 -7.39
N LEU A 18 -10.63 0.17 -8.16
CA LEU A 18 -9.27 0.11 -7.59
C LEU A 18 -8.82 1.49 -7.09
N ALA A 19 -9.18 2.55 -7.81
CA ALA A 19 -8.93 3.93 -7.38
C ALA A 19 -9.72 4.30 -6.11
N PHE A 20 -10.97 3.87 -6.03
CA PHE A 20 -11.80 3.99 -4.84
C PHE A 20 -11.16 3.31 -3.62
N TYR A 21 -10.68 2.08 -3.77
CA TYR A 21 -9.94 1.38 -2.72
C TYR A 21 -8.68 2.14 -2.32
N GLY A 22 -7.88 2.57 -3.32
CA GLY A 22 -6.65 3.33 -3.10
C GLY A 22 -6.87 4.64 -2.33
N TYR A 23 -7.97 5.34 -2.61
CA TYR A 23 -8.37 6.55 -1.88
C TYR A 23 -8.54 6.25 -0.39
N PHE A 24 -9.35 5.23 -0.04
CA PHE A 24 -9.67 4.93 1.36
C PHE A 24 -8.52 4.29 2.13
N LEU A 25 -7.63 3.56 1.47
CA LEU A 25 -6.40 3.09 2.10
C LEU A 25 -5.51 4.27 2.52
N ASN A 26 -5.41 5.31 1.69
CA ASN A 26 -4.48 6.42 1.92
C ASN A 26 -5.09 7.59 2.71
N VAL A 27 -6.41 7.64 2.85
CA VAL A 27 -7.08 8.74 3.57
C VAL A 27 -6.98 8.62 5.09
N LEU A 28 -6.77 7.42 5.62
CA LEU A 28 -6.75 7.16 7.07
C LEU A 28 -5.72 8.02 7.81
N GLY A 29 -4.51 8.18 7.25
CA GLY A 29 -3.48 9.04 7.83
C GLY A 29 -3.90 10.51 7.90
N PRO A 30 -4.26 11.14 6.78
CA PRO A 30 -4.73 12.53 6.71
C PRO A 30 -5.92 12.87 7.60
N ILE A 31 -6.83 11.93 7.88
CA ILE A 31 -7.97 12.17 8.79
C ILE A 31 -7.61 11.98 10.27
N THR A 32 -6.49 11.31 10.57
CA THR A 32 -6.13 10.96 11.94
C THR A 32 -6.00 12.19 12.87
N PRO A 33 -5.39 13.32 12.46
CA PRO A 33 -5.35 14.51 13.31
C PRO A 33 -6.74 15.03 13.72
N PHE A 34 -7.69 15.00 12.78
CA PHE A 34 -9.06 15.43 13.03
C PHE A 34 -9.81 14.46 13.95
N LEU A 35 -9.69 13.16 13.67
CA LEU A 35 -10.35 12.12 14.46
C LEU A 35 -9.78 12.03 15.87
N LYS A 36 -8.46 12.20 16.01
CA LYS A 36 -7.76 12.20 17.29
C LYS A 36 -8.26 13.31 18.20
N ASP A 37 -8.42 14.53 17.67
CA ASP A 37 -8.91 15.65 18.46
C ASP A 37 -10.39 15.53 18.82
N GLU A 38 -11.23 15.11 17.87
CA GLU A 38 -12.67 14.97 18.11
C GLU A 38 -13.01 13.90 19.14
N LEU A 39 -12.24 12.82 19.18
CA LEU A 39 -12.47 11.68 20.07
C LEU A 39 -11.46 11.59 21.24
N HIS A 40 -10.58 12.60 21.37
CA HIS A 40 -9.53 12.67 22.41
C HIS A 40 -8.65 11.39 22.46
N LEU A 41 -8.20 10.92 21.30
CA LEU A 41 -7.45 9.67 21.19
C LEU A 41 -5.97 9.85 21.52
N SER A 42 -5.36 8.84 22.14
CA SER A 42 -3.90 8.70 22.18
C SER A 42 -3.36 8.29 20.80
N TYR A 43 -2.05 8.37 20.59
CA TYR A 43 -1.41 7.89 19.35
C TYR A 43 -1.59 6.39 19.19
N THR A 44 -1.51 5.60 20.28
CA THR A 44 -1.76 4.16 20.26
C THR A 44 -3.17 3.84 19.79
N ILE A 45 -4.20 4.51 20.33
CA ILE A 45 -5.60 4.26 19.92
C ILE A 45 -5.81 4.72 18.47
N SER A 46 -5.21 5.82 18.07
CA SER A 46 -5.25 6.29 16.67
C SER A 46 -4.65 5.26 15.71
N SER A 47 -3.52 4.63 16.08
CA SER A 47 -2.86 3.60 15.27
C SER A 47 -3.69 2.32 15.12
N LEU A 48 -4.60 2.02 16.07
CA LEU A 48 -5.49 0.86 15.95
C LEU A 48 -6.42 0.93 14.73
N HIS A 49 -6.71 2.12 14.19
CA HIS A 49 -7.47 2.24 12.95
C HIS A 49 -6.68 1.67 11.77
N PHE A 50 -5.38 1.96 11.67
CA PHE A 50 -4.49 1.42 10.63
C PHE A 50 -4.31 -0.09 10.79
N THR A 51 -4.04 -0.52 12.03
CA THR A 51 -3.88 -1.94 12.39
C THR A 51 -5.14 -2.76 12.10
N ALA A 52 -6.31 -2.24 12.46
CA ALA A 52 -7.60 -2.89 12.20
C ALA A 52 -7.89 -3.00 10.69
N PHE A 53 -7.63 -1.94 9.93
CA PHE A 53 -7.75 -1.97 8.48
C PHE A 53 -6.80 -3.02 7.86
N ALA A 54 -5.52 -3.03 8.26
CA ALA A 54 -4.53 -3.99 7.79
C ALA A 54 -4.86 -5.43 8.20
N PHE A 55 -5.43 -5.62 9.38
CA PHE A 55 -5.90 -6.94 9.81
C PHE A 55 -6.99 -7.49 8.89
N GLY A 56 -7.91 -6.62 8.46
CA GLY A 56 -8.90 -6.99 7.43
C GLY A 56 -8.25 -7.42 6.11
N ILE A 57 -7.21 -6.69 5.65
CA ILE A 57 -6.44 -7.07 4.45
C ILE A 57 -5.81 -8.46 4.63
N LEU A 58 -5.17 -8.70 5.77
CA LEU A 58 -4.51 -10.00 6.05
C LEU A 58 -5.50 -11.16 6.04
N LEU A 59 -6.68 -10.99 6.64
CA LEU A 59 -7.73 -12.03 6.66
C LEU A 59 -8.18 -12.38 5.23
N VAL A 60 -8.36 -11.39 4.36
CA VAL A 60 -8.72 -11.65 2.95
C VAL A 60 -7.53 -12.22 2.18
N GLY A 61 -6.31 -11.78 2.47
CA GLY A 61 -5.10 -12.37 1.88
C GLY A 61 -4.96 -13.86 2.18
N LEU A 62 -5.35 -14.30 3.38
CA LEU A 62 -5.28 -15.70 3.81
C LEU A 62 -6.49 -16.53 3.36
N GLY A 63 -7.70 -15.97 3.42
CA GLY A 63 -8.95 -16.71 3.25
C GLY A 63 -9.87 -16.21 2.14
N GLY A 64 -9.54 -15.10 1.49
CA GLY A 64 -10.43 -14.45 0.51
C GLY A 64 -10.74 -15.32 -0.71
N HIS A 65 -9.84 -16.23 -1.09
CA HIS A 65 -10.10 -17.17 -2.18
C HIS A 65 -11.31 -18.08 -1.90
N PHE A 66 -11.53 -18.51 -0.67
CA PHE A 66 -12.74 -19.27 -0.30
C PHE A 66 -14.00 -18.43 -0.42
N ALA A 67 -13.95 -17.17 0.02
CA ALA A 67 -15.08 -16.26 -0.11
C ALA A 67 -15.40 -15.98 -1.59
N ILE A 68 -14.37 -15.70 -2.40
CA ILE A 68 -14.51 -15.45 -3.85
C ILE A 68 -15.02 -16.68 -4.58
N ALA A 69 -14.55 -17.88 -4.22
CA ALA A 69 -15.01 -19.15 -4.82
C ALA A 69 -16.51 -19.40 -4.55
N ARG A 70 -17.02 -19.04 -3.35
CA ARG A 70 -18.43 -19.21 -2.99
C ARG A 70 -19.35 -18.12 -3.54
N LEU A 71 -18.91 -16.87 -3.51
CA LEU A 71 -19.72 -15.71 -3.93
C LEU A 71 -19.66 -15.46 -5.45
N GLY A 72 -18.59 -15.89 -6.10
CA GLY A 72 -18.22 -15.47 -7.44
C GLY A 72 -17.55 -14.09 -7.46
N ARG A 73 -16.76 -13.83 -8.50
CA ARG A 73 -15.99 -12.56 -8.64
C ARG A 73 -16.89 -11.33 -8.67
N TRP A 74 -18.04 -11.44 -9.34
CA TRP A 74 -18.95 -10.30 -9.50
C TRP A 74 -19.57 -9.84 -8.18
N ARG A 75 -20.16 -10.78 -7.46
CA ARG A 75 -20.74 -10.49 -6.13
C ARG A 75 -19.67 -10.09 -5.14
N GLY A 76 -18.49 -10.72 -5.18
CA GLY A 76 -17.36 -10.37 -4.34
C GLY A 76 -16.87 -8.93 -4.59
N LEU A 77 -16.81 -8.50 -5.85
CA LEU A 77 -16.39 -7.15 -6.23
C LEU A 77 -17.35 -6.08 -5.67
N TRP A 78 -18.67 -6.29 -5.84
CA TRP A 78 -19.67 -5.35 -5.34
C TRP A 78 -19.83 -5.41 -3.82
N LEU A 79 -19.71 -6.58 -3.21
CA LEU A 79 -19.62 -6.70 -1.75
C LEU A 79 -18.43 -5.90 -1.20
N GLY A 80 -17.28 -5.99 -1.88
CA GLY A 80 -16.10 -5.20 -1.55
C GLY A 80 -16.36 -3.69 -1.64
N ALA A 81 -16.93 -3.24 -2.75
CA ALA A 81 -17.16 -1.81 -3.00
C ALA A 81 -18.24 -1.23 -2.09
N LEU A 82 -19.41 -1.84 -2.03
CA LEU A 82 -20.54 -1.35 -1.22
C LEU A 82 -20.30 -1.56 0.28
N GLY A 83 -19.66 -2.69 0.66
CA GLY A 83 -19.29 -2.94 2.04
C GLY A 83 -18.24 -1.97 2.56
N MET A 84 -17.25 -1.60 1.71
CA MET A 84 -16.29 -0.54 2.07
C MET A 84 -16.99 0.82 2.23
N SER A 85 -17.93 1.17 1.33
CA SER A 85 -18.76 2.38 1.50
C SER A 85 -19.54 2.37 2.81
N ALA A 86 -20.13 1.24 3.18
CA ALA A 86 -20.83 1.10 4.47
C ALA A 86 -19.87 1.28 5.66
N GLY A 87 -18.65 0.73 5.57
CA GLY A 87 -17.60 0.95 6.56
C GLY A 87 -17.21 2.42 6.68
N VAL A 88 -17.10 3.14 5.56
CA VAL A 88 -16.83 4.60 5.55
C VAL A 88 -17.96 5.37 6.21
N ILE A 89 -19.21 5.06 5.91
CA ILE A 89 -20.36 5.71 6.56
C ILE A 89 -20.35 5.43 8.07
N LEU A 90 -20.05 4.19 8.49
CA LEU A 90 -19.89 3.87 9.90
C LEU A 90 -18.74 4.68 10.56
N LEU A 91 -17.62 4.89 9.86
CA LEU A 91 -16.51 5.73 10.33
C LEU A 91 -16.96 7.19 10.50
N VAL A 92 -17.69 7.72 9.53
CA VAL A 92 -18.20 9.10 9.53
C VAL A 92 -19.22 9.32 10.65
N LEU A 93 -20.09 8.36 10.91
CA LEU A 93 -21.10 8.43 11.97
C LEU A 93 -20.54 8.09 13.35
N GLY A 94 -19.39 7.41 13.42
CA GLY A 94 -18.75 6.98 14.65
C GLY A 94 -18.39 8.17 15.57
N ARG A 95 -18.78 8.04 16.84
CA ARG A 95 -18.51 9.04 17.91
C ARG A 95 -17.68 8.44 19.06
N SER A 96 -17.13 7.27 18.87
CA SER A 96 -16.26 6.60 19.84
C SER A 96 -15.20 5.76 19.15
N ALA A 97 -14.03 5.59 19.79
CA ALA A 97 -12.91 4.83 19.25
C ALA A 97 -13.28 3.39 18.84
N PRO A 98 -14.02 2.61 19.65
CA PRO A 98 -14.37 1.25 19.23
C PRO A 98 -15.17 1.19 17.92
N VAL A 99 -16.11 2.13 17.72
CA VAL A 99 -16.94 2.18 16.51
C VAL A 99 -16.09 2.57 15.29
N THR A 100 -15.22 3.56 15.41
CA THR A 100 -14.39 4.02 14.29
C THR A 100 -13.28 3.01 13.96
N ILE A 101 -12.74 2.27 14.95
CA ILE A 101 -11.80 1.17 14.73
C ILE A 101 -12.50 -0.03 14.05
N ALA A 102 -13.72 -0.39 14.50
CA ALA A 102 -14.51 -1.44 13.86
C ALA A 102 -14.88 -1.07 12.41
N ALA A 103 -15.17 0.22 12.15
CA ALA A 103 -15.40 0.73 10.81
C ALA A 103 -14.16 0.59 9.92
N ALA A 104 -12.97 0.96 10.41
CA ALA A 104 -11.71 0.78 9.70
C ALA A 104 -11.43 -0.71 9.42
N PHE A 105 -11.69 -1.60 10.37
CA PHE A 105 -11.60 -3.05 10.17
C PHE A 105 -12.53 -3.52 9.05
N LEU A 106 -13.81 -3.11 9.09
CA LEU A 106 -14.78 -3.45 8.05
C LEU A 106 -14.33 -2.96 6.67
N MET A 107 -13.85 -1.71 6.58
CA MET A 107 -13.32 -1.15 5.33
C MET A 107 -12.16 -2.01 4.80
N GLY A 108 -11.22 -2.39 5.65
CA GLY A 108 -10.08 -3.23 5.28
C GLY A 108 -10.51 -4.64 4.87
N LEU A 109 -11.42 -5.26 5.62
CA LEU A 109 -11.89 -6.63 5.39
C LEU A 109 -12.62 -6.73 4.05
N VAL A 110 -13.71 -5.99 3.89
CA VAL A 110 -14.53 -6.14 2.66
C VAL A 110 -13.88 -5.44 1.47
N GLY A 111 -13.25 -4.27 1.67
CA GLY A 111 -12.57 -3.53 0.60
C GLY A 111 -11.45 -4.33 -0.06
N SER A 112 -10.75 -5.19 0.69
CA SER A 112 -9.68 -6.02 0.15
C SER A 112 -10.13 -7.06 -0.88
N LEU A 113 -11.42 -7.36 -0.97
CA LEU A 113 -11.96 -8.16 -2.06
C LEU A 113 -11.74 -7.48 -3.43
N ILE A 114 -11.82 -6.15 -3.47
CA ILE A 114 -11.51 -5.37 -4.69
C ILE A 114 -10.06 -5.62 -5.11
N LEU A 115 -9.13 -5.53 -4.15
CA LEU A 115 -7.71 -5.73 -4.39
C LEU A 115 -7.38 -7.16 -4.81
N ALA A 116 -8.12 -8.16 -4.32
CA ALA A 116 -7.95 -9.56 -4.66
C ALA A 116 -8.53 -9.90 -6.05
N ILE A 117 -9.66 -9.30 -6.41
CA ILE A 117 -10.41 -9.67 -7.62
C ILE A 117 -9.93 -8.91 -8.87
N ILE A 118 -9.70 -7.60 -8.78
CA ILE A 118 -9.44 -6.76 -9.95
C ILE A 118 -8.18 -7.19 -10.72
N PRO A 119 -7.01 -7.44 -10.08
CA PRO A 119 -5.82 -7.82 -10.84
C PRO A 119 -6.00 -9.13 -11.62
N SER A 120 -6.65 -10.11 -11.03
CA SER A 120 -6.92 -11.38 -11.70
C SER A 120 -7.91 -11.21 -12.84
N ALA A 121 -9.02 -10.48 -12.63
CA ALA A 121 -10.03 -10.25 -13.63
C ALA A 121 -9.51 -9.43 -14.84
N LEU A 122 -8.68 -8.40 -14.60
CA LEU A 122 -8.02 -7.66 -15.67
C LEU A 122 -7.01 -8.53 -16.43
N SER A 123 -6.28 -9.40 -15.72
CA SER A 123 -5.31 -10.29 -16.34
C SER A 123 -5.99 -11.30 -17.27
N ASP A 124 -7.08 -11.91 -16.83
CA ASP A 124 -7.85 -12.87 -17.63
C ASP A 124 -8.47 -12.21 -18.85
N ARG A 125 -8.99 -10.97 -18.67
CA ARG A 125 -9.67 -10.24 -19.77
C ARG A 125 -8.73 -9.76 -20.86
N HIS A 126 -7.53 -9.32 -20.49
CA HIS A 126 -6.59 -8.71 -21.42
C HIS A 126 -5.44 -9.63 -21.87
N GLY A 127 -5.28 -10.82 -21.27
CA GLY A 127 -4.34 -11.84 -21.70
C GLY A 127 -2.90 -11.30 -21.83
N GLU A 128 -2.33 -11.32 -23.03
CA GLU A 128 -0.97 -10.82 -23.31
C GLU A 128 -0.78 -9.34 -22.96
N ARG A 129 -1.86 -8.54 -22.95
CA ARG A 129 -1.83 -7.10 -22.61
C ARG A 129 -2.20 -6.79 -21.17
N ARG A 130 -2.30 -7.80 -20.31
CA ARG A 130 -2.57 -7.64 -18.87
C ARG A 130 -1.65 -6.63 -18.19
N ALA A 131 -0.38 -6.57 -18.60
CA ALA A 131 0.57 -5.61 -18.02
C ALA A 131 0.14 -4.16 -18.25
N VAL A 132 -0.40 -3.82 -19.43
CA VAL A 132 -0.90 -2.47 -19.73
C VAL A 132 -2.10 -2.17 -18.85
N ALA A 133 -3.10 -3.07 -18.79
CA ALA A 133 -4.30 -2.88 -17.99
C ALA A 133 -3.98 -2.69 -16.49
N LEU A 134 -3.09 -3.53 -15.94
CA LEU A 134 -2.68 -3.44 -14.54
C LEU A 134 -1.89 -2.16 -14.25
N THR A 135 -1.02 -1.74 -15.17
CA THR A 135 -0.25 -0.50 -15.01
C THR A 135 -1.16 0.72 -15.02
N GLU A 136 -2.13 0.79 -15.95
CA GLU A 136 -3.10 1.88 -16.02
C GLU A 136 -3.99 1.91 -14.76
N ALA A 137 -4.50 0.74 -14.31
CA ALA A 137 -5.30 0.63 -13.10
C ALA A 137 -4.55 1.18 -11.87
N ASN A 138 -3.28 0.76 -11.69
CA ASN A 138 -2.45 1.23 -10.58
C ASN A 138 -2.08 2.70 -10.69
N LEU A 139 -1.87 3.23 -11.90
CA LEU A 139 -1.59 4.65 -12.10
C LEU A 139 -2.80 5.50 -11.69
N ILE A 140 -3.99 5.14 -12.16
CA ILE A 140 -5.23 5.84 -11.81
C ILE A 140 -5.49 5.75 -10.30
N ALA A 141 -5.31 4.57 -9.70
CA ALA A 141 -5.43 4.40 -8.26
C ALA A 141 -4.44 5.27 -7.48
N SER A 142 -3.19 5.37 -7.91
CA SER A 142 -2.18 6.22 -7.28
C SER A 142 -2.50 7.71 -7.41
N LEU A 143 -3.00 8.15 -8.57
CA LEU A 143 -3.42 9.54 -8.78
C LEU A 143 -4.59 9.92 -7.86
N VAL A 144 -5.61 9.06 -7.77
CA VAL A 144 -6.76 9.29 -6.89
C VAL A 144 -6.36 9.23 -5.42
N ALA A 145 -5.49 8.29 -5.03
CA ALA A 145 -4.96 8.21 -3.69
C ALA A 145 -4.19 9.45 -3.27
N SER A 146 -3.39 10.05 -4.18
CA SER A 146 -2.67 11.31 -3.90
C SER A 146 -3.60 12.52 -3.75
N GLY A 147 -4.80 12.45 -4.31
CA GLY A 147 -5.85 13.45 -4.12
C GLY A 147 -6.59 13.35 -2.78
N ALA A 148 -6.52 12.20 -2.09
CA ALA A 148 -7.27 11.99 -0.86
C ALA A 148 -6.94 12.99 0.26
N PRO A 149 -5.67 13.30 0.57
CA PRO A 149 -5.33 14.30 1.58
C PRO A 149 -5.78 15.71 1.19
N LEU A 150 -5.75 16.06 -0.11
CA LEU A 150 -6.21 17.36 -0.59
C LEU A 150 -7.72 17.52 -0.39
N MET A 151 -8.50 16.47 -0.70
CA MET A 151 -9.95 16.44 -0.48
C MET A 151 -10.29 16.60 1.00
N VAL A 152 -9.62 15.87 1.89
CA VAL A 152 -9.80 16.01 3.35
C VAL A 152 -9.54 17.43 3.80
N GLY A 153 -8.40 18.00 3.43
CA GLY A 153 -8.04 19.36 3.81
C GLY A 153 -9.00 20.42 3.24
N TRP A 154 -9.40 20.28 1.99
CA TRP A 154 -10.34 21.21 1.37
C TRP A 154 -11.71 21.20 2.07
N PHE A 155 -12.31 20.02 2.27
CA PHE A 155 -13.59 19.93 2.98
C PHE A 155 -13.51 20.32 4.45
N ALA A 156 -12.35 20.14 5.10
CA ALA A 156 -12.15 20.61 6.47
C ALA A 156 -12.24 22.13 6.62
N LEU A 157 -12.05 22.90 5.54
CA LEU A 157 -12.24 24.37 5.53
C LEU A 157 -13.72 24.78 5.34
N THR A 158 -14.59 23.84 5.01
CA THR A 158 -16.02 24.11 4.81
C THR A 158 -16.82 23.85 6.09
N THR A 159 -18.04 24.38 6.16
CA THR A 159 -18.97 24.14 7.27
C THR A 159 -19.38 22.66 7.39
N ALA A 160 -19.29 21.90 6.30
CA ALA A 160 -19.60 20.46 6.28
C ALA A 160 -18.49 19.58 6.88
N GLY A 161 -17.27 20.12 7.01
CA GLY A 161 -16.13 19.47 7.63
C GLY A 161 -15.52 18.33 6.78
N TRP A 162 -14.39 17.83 7.23
CA TRP A 162 -13.59 16.81 6.54
C TRP A 162 -14.36 15.51 6.19
N ARG A 163 -15.39 15.18 6.96
CA ARG A 163 -16.22 13.99 6.76
C ARG A 163 -16.96 14.00 5.43
N LEU A 164 -17.35 15.18 4.92
CA LEU A 164 -18.04 15.26 3.63
C LEU A 164 -17.18 14.76 2.48
N GLY A 165 -15.85 14.99 2.51
CA GLY A 165 -14.93 14.45 1.53
C GLY A 165 -14.93 12.91 1.47
N LEU A 166 -15.14 12.24 2.61
CA LEU A 166 -15.27 10.78 2.66
C LEU A 166 -16.62 10.31 2.12
N VAL A 167 -17.70 10.98 2.49
CA VAL A 167 -19.07 10.62 2.07
C VAL A 167 -19.22 10.71 0.56
N ILE A 168 -18.74 11.80 -0.07
CA ILE A 168 -18.80 11.96 -1.52
C ILE A 168 -18.15 10.79 -2.25
N VAL A 169 -16.95 10.40 -1.83
CA VAL A 169 -16.23 9.28 -2.44
C VAL A 169 -16.91 7.95 -2.12
N ALA A 170 -17.45 7.78 -0.91
CA ALA A 170 -18.22 6.58 -0.53
C ALA A 170 -19.49 6.36 -1.37
N CYS A 171 -20.06 7.41 -1.96
CA CYS A 171 -21.21 7.31 -2.86
C CYS A 171 -20.83 6.83 -4.28
N ILE A 172 -19.55 6.87 -4.67
CA ILE A 172 -19.11 6.52 -6.03
C ILE A 172 -19.54 5.10 -6.43
N PRO A 173 -19.37 4.03 -5.62
CA PRO A 173 -19.83 2.69 -6.01
C PRO A 173 -21.33 2.61 -6.28
N LEU A 174 -22.16 3.33 -5.53
CA LEU A 174 -23.61 3.40 -5.77
C LEU A 174 -23.93 4.07 -7.11
N LEU A 175 -23.28 5.19 -7.40
CA LEU A 175 -23.46 5.92 -8.67
C LEU A 175 -22.98 5.10 -9.86
N VAL A 176 -21.87 4.40 -9.71
CA VAL A 176 -21.28 3.54 -10.76
C VAL A 176 -22.07 2.24 -10.95
N TYR A 177 -22.73 1.74 -9.90
CA TYR A 177 -23.56 0.54 -9.97
C TYR A 177 -24.72 0.70 -10.97
N LEU A 178 -25.35 1.85 -11.03
CA LEU A 178 -26.48 2.10 -11.93
C LEU A 178 -26.13 1.86 -13.43
N PRO A 179 -25.07 2.47 -14.00
CA PRO A 179 -24.70 2.26 -15.40
C PRO A 179 -23.86 1.00 -15.67
N LEU A 180 -23.08 0.51 -14.70
CA LEU A 180 -22.09 -0.55 -14.89
C LEU A 180 -22.36 -1.81 -14.05
N GLY A 181 -23.37 -1.81 -13.21
CA GLY A 181 -23.71 -2.92 -12.32
C GLY A 181 -24.16 -4.21 -13.02
N LYS A 182 -24.40 -4.18 -14.32
CA LYS A 182 -24.75 -5.36 -15.14
C LYS A 182 -23.57 -5.86 -15.99
N VAL A 183 -22.41 -5.22 -15.90
CA VAL A 183 -21.21 -5.58 -16.67
C VAL A 183 -20.48 -6.69 -15.92
N GLU A 184 -20.80 -7.93 -16.20
CA GLU A 184 -20.15 -9.08 -15.55
C GLU A 184 -18.67 -9.21 -15.97
N PRO A 185 -17.76 -9.50 -15.03
CA PRO A 185 -16.46 -10.07 -15.37
C PRO A 185 -16.72 -11.42 -16.06
N MET A 186 -15.92 -11.74 -17.07
CA MET A 186 -16.05 -13.04 -17.76
C MET A 186 -16.17 -14.18 -16.75
N PRO A 187 -17.05 -15.17 -16.99
CA PRO A 187 -17.07 -16.37 -16.17
C PRO A 187 -15.64 -16.94 -16.13
N VAL A 188 -15.16 -17.24 -14.95
CA VAL A 188 -13.98 -18.07 -14.83
C VAL A 188 -14.42 -19.44 -15.30
N GLU A 189 -13.99 -19.87 -16.48
CA GLU A 189 -13.72 -21.26 -16.65
C GLU A 189 -12.67 -21.59 -15.59
N VAL A 190 -13.11 -22.17 -14.48
CA VAL A 190 -12.23 -22.78 -13.50
C VAL A 190 -11.71 -24.05 -14.22
N GLU A 191 -10.78 -23.86 -15.13
CA GLU A 191 -9.82 -24.94 -15.31
C GLU A 191 -9.18 -25.10 -13.91
N PRO A 192 -9.36 -26.27 -13.29
CA PRO A 192 -8.57 -26.58 -12.10
C PRO A 192 -7.12 -26.25 -12.50
N PRO A 193 -6.35 -25.53 -11.69
CA PRO A 193 -4.97 -25.24 -12.06
C PRO A 193 -4.41 -26.54 -12.56
N ALA A 194 -3.99 -26.56 -13.83
CA ALA A 194 -3.25 -27.68 -14.37
C ALA A 194 -2.02 -27.74 -13.48
N VAL A 195 -2.12 -28.57 -12.46
CA VAL A 195 -1.02 -28.91 -11.57
C VAL A 195 -0.06 -29.61 -12.52
N SER A 196 0.83 -28.83 -13.09
CA SER A 196 1.96 -29.37 -13.83
C SER A 196 2.63 -30.31 -12.83
N GLN A 197 2.41 -31.61 -13.01
CA GLN A 197 2.92 -32.68 -12.13
C GLN A 197 4.44 -32.62 -11.96
N LYS A 198 5.15 -31.83 -12.76
CA LYS A 198 6.59 -31.55 -12.60
C LYS A 198 6.90 -30.51 -11.49
N SER A 199 5.90 -29.76 -10.97
CA SER A 199 6.13 -28.76 -9.90
C SER A 199 5.92 -29.31 -8.49
N SER A 200 5.40 -30.53 -8.31
CA SER A 200 5.04 -31.07 -7.00
C SER A 200 6.24 -31.33 -6.08
N HIS A 201 7.40 -31.66 -6.61
CA HIS A 201 8.61 -31.89 -5.79
C HIS A 201 9.36 -30.60 -5.40
N LEU A 202 9.15 -29.48 -6.09
CA LEU A 202 9.74 -28.18 -5.73
C LEU A 202 8.86 -27.38 -4.78
N ALA A 203 7.56 -27.70 -4.68
CA ALA A 203 6.62 -26.97 -3.83
C ALA A 203 6.84 -27.17 -2.32
N ASP A 204 7.48 -28.27 -1.93
CA ASP A 204 7.73 -28.63 -0.51
C ASP A 204 9.13 -28.22 -0.02
N ALA A 205 10.01 -27.74 -0.89
CA ALA A 205 11.34 -27.30 -0.47
C ALA A 205 11.23 -25.93 0.26
N PRO A 206 11.99 -25.72 1.36
CA PRO A 206 11.99 -24.43 2.03
C PRO A 206 12.61 -23.34 1.14
N LEU A 207 12.02 -22.15 1.17
CA LEU A 207 12.61 -21.00 0.47
C LEU A 207 14.02 -20.69 1.00
N PRO A 208 14.98 -20.34 0.11
CA PRO A 208 16.36 -20.07 0.52
C PRO A 208 16.47 -18.95 1.57
N ALA A 209 17.49 -19.01 2.44
CA ALA A 209 17.71 -18.02 3.49
C ALA A 209 17.83 -16.59 2.94
N ILE A 210 18.44 -16.43 1.77
CA ILE A 210 18.57 -15.14 1.09
C ILE A 210 17.20 -14.54 0.70
N TYR A 211 16.20 -15.38 0.38
CA TYR A 211 14.84 -14.92 0.15
C TYR A 211 14.25 -14.28 1.41
N TRP A 212 14.46 -14.88 2.58
CA TRP A 212 13.95 -14.35 3.84
C TRP A 212 14.62 -13.04 4.26
N ALA A 213 15.88 -12.85 3.87
CA ALA A 213 16.56 -11.55 4.04
C ALA A 213 15.87 -10.48 3.18
N TYR A 214 15.57 -10.75 1.90
CA TYR A 214 14.80 -9.82 1.07
C TYR A 214 13.37 -9.63 1.60
N TRP A 215 12.75 -10.69 2.13
CA TRP A 215 11.44 -10.58 2.78
C TRP A 215 11.46 -9.59 3.94
N ALA A 216 12.46 -9.64 4.81
CA ALA A 216 12.63 -8.68 5.89
C ALA A 216 12.87 -7.25 5.36
N ALA A 217 13.65 -7.10 4.28
CA ALA A 217 13.85 -5.80 3.63
C ALA A 217 12.54 -5.25 3.04
N ILE A 218 11.65 -6.11 2.48
CA ILE A 218 10.30 -5.71 2.03
C ILE A 218 9.48 -5.21 3.22
N VAL A 219 9.47 -5.94 4.35
CA VAL A 219 8.77 -5.49 5.57
C VAL A 219 9.25 -4.10 5.98
N MET A 220 10.56 -3.86 6.03
CA MET A 220 11.12 -2.56 6.41
C MET A 220 10.74 -1.46 5.42
N ALA A 221 10.87 -1.72 4.11
CA ALA A 221 10.53 -0.75 3.06
C ALA A 221 9.06 -0.33 3.08
N VAL A 222 8.15 -1.32 3.16
CA VAL A 222 6.70 -1.06 3.24
C VAL A 222 6.34 -0.38 4.56
N SER A 223 7.03 -0.71 5.65
CA SER A 223 6.87 -0.04 6.94
C SER A 223 7.20 1.45 6.85
N VAL A 224 8.30 1.82 6.18
CA VAL A 224 8.64 3.23 5.95
C VAL A 224 7.54 3.91 5.14
N GLU A 225 7.09 3.32 4.04
CA GLU A 225 6.03 3.87 3.20
C GLU A 225 4.78 4.18 4.03
N PHE A 226 4.28 3.21 4.79
CA PHE A 226 3.05 3.38 5.55
C PHE A 226 3.22 4.21 6.84
N CYS A 227 4.40 4.24 7.46
CA CYS A 227 4.68 5.21 8.52
C CYS A 227 4.59 6.65 7.99
N MET A 228 5.12 6.91 6.77
CA MET A 228 5.01 8.23 6.15
C MET A 228 3.55 8.57 5.79
N ILE A 229 2.79 7.65 5.21
CA ILE A 229 1.39 7.89 4.83
C ILE A 229 0.50 8.14 6.04
N PHE A 230 0.65 7.33 7.10
CA PHE A 230 -0.29 7.35 8.21
C PHE A 230 0.04 8.41 9.27
N TRP A 231 1.31 8.74 9.45
CA TRP A 231 1.73 9.57 10.56
C TRP A 231 2.24 10.97 10.17
N SER A 232 2.53 11.23 8.87
CA SER A 232 3.09 12.53 8.47
C SER A 232 2.18 13.69 8.81
N ALA A 233 0.85 13.58 8.68
CA ALA A 233 -0.08 14.64 9.05
C ALA A 233 0.03 14.97 10.55
N ASN A 234 0.03 13.97 11.43
CA ASN A 234 0.20 14.15 12.87
C ASN A 234 1.57 14.75 13.22
N TYR A 235 2.64 14.28 12.54
CA TYR A 235 3.99 14.79 12.77
C TYR A 235 4.10 16.28 12.39
N LEU A 236 3.56 16.65 11.23
CA LEU A 236 3.59 18.04 10.76
C LEU A 236 2.78 18.98 11.66
N GLU A 237 1.61 18.51 12.12
CA GLU A 237 0.77 19.28 13.04
C GLU A 237 1.44 19.44 14.41
N THR A 238 1.77 18.34 15.10
CA THR A 238 2.22 18.40 16.50
C THR A 238 3.72 18.58 16.66
N GLY A 239 4.52 18.14 15.69
CA GLY A 239 6.00 18.26 15.73
C GLY A 239 6.53 19.58 15.16
N LEU A 240 5.88 20.13 14.12
CA LEU A 240 6.26 21.41 13.49
C LEU A 240 5.25 22.54 13.70
N GLY A 241 4.07 22.27 14.30
CA GLY A 241 3.05 23.27 14.54
C GLY A 241 2.30 23.76 13.28
N LEU A 242 2.27 22.96 12.20
CA LEU A 242 1.50 23.31 11.02
C LEU A 242 -0.01 23.29 11.32
N PRO A 243 -0.78 24.19 10.70
CA PRO A 243 -2.24 24.07 10.74
C PRO A 243 -2.68 22.68 10.29
N LYS A 244 -3.63 22.07 10.98
CA LYS A 244 -4.11 20.69 10.76
C LYS A 244 -4.48 20.42 9.30
N VAL A 245 -5.13 21.38 8.65
CA VAL A 245 -5.51 21.29 7.23
C VAL A 245 -4.27 21.21 6.35
N SER A 246 -3.30 22.11 6.54
CA SER A 246 -2.05 22.10 5.76
C SER A 246 -1.25 20.83 6.02
N ALA A 247 -1.16 20.37 7.27
CA ALA A 247 -0.48 19.13 7.63
C ALA A 247 -1.11 17.91 6.92
N ALA A 248 -2.43 17.82 6.85
CA ALA A 248 -3.13 16.76 6.13
C ALA A 248 -2.85 16.83 4.62
N GLN A 249 -2.94 18.03 4.01
CA GLN A 249 -2.73 18.22 2.57
C GLN A 249 -1.30 17.92 2.12
N THR A 250 -0.32 18.24 2.97
CA THR A 250 1.12 18.01 2.68
C THR A 250 1.45 16.54 2.42
N VAL A 251 0.66 15.58 2.95
CA VAL A 251 0.84 14.15 2.65
C VAL A 251 0.70 13.85 1.14
N SER A 252 -0.06 14.66 0.40
CA SER A 252 -0.16 14.54 -1.06
C SER A 252 1.17 14.73 -1.79
N LEU A 253 2.12 15.50 -1.22
CA LEU A 253 3.46 15.66 -1.79
C LEU A 253 4.22 14.33 -1.77
N PHE A 254 4.13 13.58 -0.67
CA PHE A 254 4.73 12.25 -0.57
C PHE A 254 4.14 11.28 -1.59
N LEU A 255 2.81 11.21 -1.67
CA LEU A 255 2.11 10.32 -2.60
C LEU A 255 2.37 10.72 -4.07
N GLY A 256 2.37 12.01 -4.38
CA GLY A 256 2.73 12.55 -5.70
C GLY A 256 4.19 12.25 -6.07
N ALA A 257 5.12 12.42 -5.12
CA ALA A 257 6.52 12.06 -5.31
C ALA A 257 6.69 10.55 -5.59
N MET A 258 5.90 9.70 -4.93
CA MET A 258 5.92 8.26 -5.22
C MET A 258 5.51 7.93 -6.65
N ILE A 259 4.55 8.65 -7.24
CA ILE A 259 4.18 8.45 -8.65
C ILE A 259 5.38 8.78 -9.55
N VAL A 260 6.01 9.93 -9.33
CA VAL A 260 7.21 10.36 -10.08
C VAL A 260 8.36 9.37 -9.90
N GLY A 261 8.62 8.95 -8.66
CA GLY A 261 9.67 8.00 -8.32
C GLY A 261 9.45 6.62 -8.94
N ARG A 262 8.21 6.11 -8.99
CA ARG A 262 7.87 4.84 -9.68
C ARG A 262 8.13 4.93 -11.17
N LEU A 263 7.75 6.04 -11.81
CA LEU A 263 8.03 6.28 -13.23
C LEU A 263 9.54 6.37 -13.52
N ALA A 264 10.30 7.05 -12.66
CA ALA A 264 11.74 7.12 -12.77
C ALA A 264 12.39 5.73 -12.59
N SER A 265 12.01 5.00 -11.53
CA SER A 265 12.54 3.66 -11.24
C SER A 265 12.29 2.67 -12.36
N SER A 266 11.11 2.72 -13.01
CA SER A 266 10.77 1.84 -14.15
C SER A 266 11.68 2.05 -15.38
N ARG A 267 12.22 3.26 -15.56
CA ARG A 267 13.19 3.56 -16.62
C ARG A 267 14.62 3.23 -16.20
N LEU A 268 14.97 3.54 -14.96
CA LEU A 268 16.33 3.34 -14.45
C LEU A 268 16.69 1.84 -14.32
N VAL A 269 15.73 0.97 -14.00
CA VAL A 269 15.97 -0.49 -13.90
C VAL A 269 16.39 -1.12 -15.23
N GLN A 270 16.11 -0.46 -16.35
CA GLN A 270 16.55 -0.91 -17.68
C GLN A 270 18.05 -0.62 -17.93
N ARG A 271 18.67 0.27 -17.14
CA ARG A 271 20.05 0.72 -17.32
C ARG A 271 20.97 0.32 -16.17
N PHE A 272 20.41 0.12 -14.98
CA PHE A 272 21.18 -0.13 -13.75
C PHE A 272 20.71 -1.41 -13.08
N ALA A 273 21.63 -2.12 -12.45
CA ALA A 273 21.32 -3.33 -11.68
C ALA A 273 20.37 -3.01 -10.51
N ALA A 274 19.36 -3.86 -10.30
CA ALA A 274 18.30 -3.65 -9.31
C ALA A 274 18.85 -3.37 -7.90
N HIS A 275 19.89 -4.10 -7.44
CA HIS A 275 20.47 -3.89 -6.11
C HIS A 275 21.09 -2.50 -5.93
N ARG A 276 21.75 -1.94 -6.97
CA ARG A 276 22.31 -0.57 -6.92
C ARG A 276 21.20 0.47 -6.85
N LEU A 277 20.11 0.24 -7.59
CA LEU A 277 18.94 1.13 -7.53
C LEU A 277 18.27 1.09 -6.16
N VAL A 278 18.14 -0.09 -5.54
CA VAL A 278 17.60 -0.21 -4.18
C VAL A 278 18.45 0.59 -3.20
N LEU A 279 19.78 0.44 -3.22
CA LEU A 279 20.67 1.18 -2.33
C LEU A 279 20.58 2.70 -2.56
N ALA A 280 20.59 3.14 -3.81
CA ALA A 280 20.42 4.56 -4.15
C ALA A 280 19.06 5.10 -3.67
N SER A 281 17.99 4.32 -3.82
CA SER A 281 16.64 4.65 -3.36
C SER A 281 16.56 4.75 -1.84
N ILE A 282 17.22 3.83 -1.08
CA ILE A 282 17.29 3.90 0.39
C ILE A 282 18.07 5.14 0.82
N LEU A 283 19.20 5.45 0.19
CA LEU A 283 19.99 6.64 0.52
C LEU A 283 19.22 7.92 0.22
N LEU A 284 18.50 7.99 -0.91
CA LEU A 284 17.66 9.12 -1.26
C LEU A 284 16.51 9.28 -0.26
N ALA A 285 15.81 8.18 0.09
CA ALA A 285 14.77 8.18 1.09
C ALA A 285 15.30 8.62 2.47
N GLY A 286 16.49 8.14 2.86
CA GLY A 286 17.15 8.50 4.12
C GLY A 286 17.52 9.98 4.17
N ALA A 287 18.11 10.52 3.11
CA ALA A 287 18.46 11.94 3.03
C ALA A 287 17.20 12.83 3.10
N GLY A 288 16.17 12.48 2.32
CA GLY A 288 14.87 13.17 2.36
C GLY A 288 14.24 13.11 3.74
N PHE A 289 14.23 11.91 4.36
CA PHE A 289 13.66 11.72 5.69
C PHE A 289 14.42 12.50 6.76
N LEU A 290 15.75 12.55 6.73
CA LEU A 290 16.55 13.36 7.66
C LEU A 290 16.22 14.84 7.51
N ALA A 291 16.11 15.35 6.28
CA ALA A 291 15.69 16.73 6.04
C ALA A 291 14.28 17.00 6.58
N TYR A 292 13.33 16.07 6.37
CA TYR A 292 11.97 16.12 6.89
C TYR A 292 11.94 16.10 8.43
N TRP A 293 12.63 15.15 9.03
CA TRP A 293 12.62 14.91 10.48
C TRP A 293 13.32 16.00 11.28
N MET A 294 14.40 16.57 10.72
CA MET A 294 15.16 17.65 11.34
C MET A 294 14.62 19.04 10.98
N ALA A 295 13.60 19.13 10.12
CA ALA A 295 13.05 20.39 9.69
C ALA A 295 12.61 21.27 10.86
N THR A 296 12.92 22.56 10.75
CA THR A 296 12.50 23.62 11.66
C THR A 296 11.49 24.58 11.02
N ASN A 297 11.26 24.42 9.71
CA ASN A 297 10.30 25.22 8.96
C ASN A 297 9.50 24.33 7.97
N PRO A 298 8.30 24.76 7.57
CA PRO A 298 7.42 23.98 6.68
C PRO A 298 8.05 23.63 5.34
N LEU A 299 8.75 24.58 4.70
CA LEU A 299 9.31 24.38 3.35
C LEU A 299 10.35 23.24 3.32
N LEU A 300 11.23 23.19 4.34
CA LEU A 300 12.22 22.11 4.44
C LEU A 300 11.54 20.77 4.72
N ALA A 301 10.47 20.76 5.53
CA ALA A 301 9.70 19.55 5.79
C ALA A 301 9.01 19.04 4.52
N GLU A 302 8.38 19.91 3.75
CA GLU A 302 7.71 19.58 2.48
C GLU A 302 8.71 19.05 1.46
N ALA A 303 9.85 19.73 1.29
CA ALA A 303 10.91 19.28 0.40
C ALA A 303 11.47 17.91 0.83
N GLY A 304 11.75 17.73 2.13
CA GLY A 304 12.21 16.46 2.69
C GLY A 304 11.20 15.34 2.49
N LEU A 305 9.91 15.62 2.72
CA LEU A 305 8.82 14.67 2.51
C LEU A 305 8.72 14.24 1.04
N PHE A 306 8.83 15.18 0.12
CA PHE A 306 8.84 14.91 -1.33
C PHE A 306 10.03 14.03 -1.73
N VAL A 307 11.25 14.37 -1.29
CA VAL A 307 12.45 13.58 -1.59
C VAL A 307 12.36 12.18 -0.96
N THR A 308 11.80 12.06 0.24
CA THR A 308 11.52 10.76 0.87
C THR A 308 10.60 9.92 -0.03
N GLY A 309 9.52 10.50 -0.53
CA GLY A 309 8.58 9.83 -1.42
C GLY A 309 9.23 9.34 -2.72
N LEU A 310 10.11 10.15 -3.33
CA LEU A 310 10.90 9.74 -4.50
C LEU A 310 11.76 8.50 -4.22
N GLY A 311 12.43 8.48 -3.06
CA GLY A 311 13.29 7.37 -2.65
C GLY A 311 12.51 6.10 -2.32
N VAL A 312 11.41 6.23 -1.57
CA VAL A 312 10.59 5.07 -1.14
C VAL A 312 9.88 4.39 -2.32
N ALA A 313 9.52 5.14 -3.35
CA ALA A 313 8.67 4.72 -4.45
C ALA A 313 9.08 3.43 -5.16
N GLY A 314 10.38 3.22 -5.34
CA GLY A 314 10.95 2.06 -6.03
C GLY A 314 11.30 0.89 -5.12
N LEU A 315 11.30 1.06 -3.80
CA LEU A 315 11.84 0.05 -2.86
C LEU A 315 11.08 -1.26 -2.96
N TYR A 316 9.75 -1.24 -2.80
CA TYR A 316 8.95 -2.47 -2.85
C TYR A 316 9.13 -3.27 -4.15
N PRO A 317 8.90 -2.72 -5.35
CA PRO A 317 9.01 -3.49 -6.58
C PRO A 317 10.44 -3.96 -6.88
N LEU A 318 11.46 -3.17 -6.55
CA LEU A 318 12.85 -3.55 -6.77
C LEU A 318 13.30 -4.67 -5.82
N ILE A 319 12.99 -4.56 -4.51
CA ILE A 319 13.32 -5.59 -3.53
C ILE A 319 12.53 -6.88 -3.82
N LEU A 320 11.25 -6.76 -4.22
CA LEU A 320 10.45 -7.90 -4.63
C LEU A 320 11.08 -8.62 -5.83
N SER A 321 11.57 -7.89 -6.82
CA SER A 321 12.28 -8.47 -7.97
C SER A 321 13.52 -9.26 -7.54
N LEU A 322 14.31 -8.73 -6.59
CA LEU A 322 15.47 -9.44 -6.02
C LEU A 322 15.04 -10.69 -5.24
N ALA A 323 13.98 -10.60 -4.44
CA ALA A 323 13.43 -11.72 -3.69
C ALA A 323 12.95 -12.85 -4.62
N MET A 324 12.26 -12.49 -5.70
CA MET A 324 11.79 -13.45 -6.71
C MET A 324 12.97 -14.14 -7.43
N GLY A 325 14.04 -13.40 -7.74
CA GLY A 325 15.27 -13.95 -8.29
C GLY A 325 15.97 -14.95 -7.36
N ALA A 326 15.84 -14.74 -6.03
CA ALA A 326 16.44 -15.60 -5.00
C ALA A 326 15.55 -16.79 -4.59
N ALA A 327 14.34 -16.94 -5.16
CA ALA A 327 13.37 -17.95 -4.73
C ALA A 327 13.64 -19.38 -5.24
N GLY A 328 14.72 -19.62 -6.00
CA GLY A 328 15.09 -20.96 -6.44
C GLY A 328 14.04 -21.69 -7.31
N GLY A 329 13.25 -20.93 -8.09
CA GLY A 329 12.17 -21.48 -8.93
C GLY A 329 10.80 -21.56 -8.25
N GLN A 330 10.70 -21.30 -6.93
CA GLN A 330 9.46 -21.36 -6.14
C GLN A 330 8.68 -20.02 -6.18
N THR A 331 8.47 -19.50 -7.39
CA THR A 331 7.93 -18.12 -7.58
C THR A 331 6.53 -17.93 -7.01
N VAL A 332 5.66 -18.94 -7.07
CA VAL A 332 4.29 -18.87 -6.52
C VAL A 332 4.30 -18.73 -5.00
N GLN A 333 5.09 -19.58 -4.32
CA GLN A 333 5.23 -19.55 -2.86
C GLN A 333 5.89 -18.23 -2.41
N ALA A 334 6.96 -17.80 -3.10
CA ALA A 334 7.66 -16.56 -2.84
C ALA A 334 6.74 -15.34 -2.97
N SER A 335 5.92 -15.27 -4.03
CA SER A 335 4.95 -14.18 -4.23
C SER A 335 3.91 -14.12 -3.12
N ALA A 336 3.35 -15.26 -2.71
CA ALA A 336 2.40 -15.33 -1.60
C ALA A 336 3.02 -14.84 -0.28
N ARG A 337 4.26 -15.24 0.01
CA ARG A 337 4.99 -14.78 1.20
C ARG A 337 5.34 -13.28 1.15
N ALA A 338 5.68 -12.75 -0.04
CA ALA A 338 5.94 -11.32 -0.20
C ALA A 338 4.69 -10.45 0.06
N THR A 339 3.51 -10.94 -0.32
CA THR A 339 2.24 -10.27 0.02
C THR A 339 2.01 -10.23 1.53
N LEU A 340 2.34 -11.31 2.25
CA LEU A 340 2.28 -11.33 3.71
C LEU A 340 3.28 -10.35 4.35
N ALA A 341 4.46 -10.13 3.74
CA ALA A 341 5.41 -9.12 4.22
C ALA A 341 4.78 -7.72 4.25
N SER A 342 4.11 -7.33 3.15
CA SER A 342 3.42 -6.03 3.09
C SER A 342 2.30 -5.92 4.12
N GLY A 343 1.48 -6.98 4.27
CA GLY A 343 0.42 -7.01 5.28
C GLY A 343 0.96 -6.90 6.70
N THR A 344 2.05 -7.59 7.01
CA THR A 344 2.72 -7.53 8.32
C THR A 344 3.26 -6.12 8.61
N ALA A 345 3.87 -5.48 7.60
CA ALA A 345 4.38 -4.13 7.73
C ALA A 345 3.28 -3.11 8.07
N ILE A 346 2.18 -3.13 7.31
CA ILE A 346 1.05 -2.21 7.49
C ILE A 346 0.34 -2.47 8.83
N PHE A 347 0.29 -3.73 9.27
CA PHE A 347 -0.33 -4.13 10.54
C PHE A 347 0.50 -3.69 11.75
N ALA A 348 1.80 -3.97 11.77
CA ALA A 348 2.62 -3.88 12.97
C ALA A 348 3.24 -2.48 13.19
N LEU A 349 3.86 -1.92 12.14
CA LEU A 349 4.73 -0.77 12.32
C LEU A 349 4.02 0.54 12.69
N PRO A 350 2.85 0.87 12.12
CA PRO A 350 2.11 2.08 12.55
C PRO A 350 1.69 2.00 14.03
N LEU A 351 1.40 0.79 14.54
CA LEU A 351 1.08 0.57 15.95
C LEU A 351 2.33 0.76 16.85
N VAL A 352 3.49 0.22 16.42
CA VAL A 352 4.75 0.42 17.14
C VAL A 352 5.08 1.91 17.24
N LEU A 353 4.97 2.64 16.12
CA LEU A 353 5.21 4.09 16.11
C LEU A 353 4.21 4.83 17.00
N GLY A 354 2.92 4.46 16.98
CA GLY A 354 1.90 5.05 17.83
C GLY A 354 2.20 4.88 19.32
N ARG A 355 2.62 3.67 19.73
CA ARG A 355 3.05 3.41 21.12
C ARG A 355 4.30 4.18 21.51
N LEU A 356 5.30 4.25 20.63
CA LEU A 356 6.48 5.07 20.87
C LEU A 356 6.12 6.55 20.97
N ALA A 357 5.18 7.03 20.13
CA ALA A 357 4.72 8.41 20.17
C ALA A 357 4.02 8.78 21.50
N ASP A 358 3.25 7.86 22.09
CA ASP A 358 2.66 8.06 23.42
C ASP A 358 3.73 8.06 24.52
N ALA A 359 4.82 7.29 24.38
CA ALA A 359 5.87 7.18 25.40
C ALA A 359 6.89 8.33 25.36
N VAL A 360 7.35 8.73 24.18
CA VAL A 360 8.46 9.69 24.01
C VAL A 360 8.12 10.92 23.17
N GLY A 361 6.87 11.06 22.74
CA GLY A 361 6.42 12.08 21.78
C GLY A 361 6.62 11.66 20.32
N ILE A 362 5.84 12.29 19.42
CA ILE A 362 5.83 11.86 18.01
C ILE A 362 7.17 12.12 17.30
N ARG A 363 7.85 13.22 17.62
CA ARG A 363 9.11 13.59 16.94
C ARG A 363 10.23 12.57 17.19
N PRO A 364 10.58 12.16 18.43
CA PRO A 364 11.55 11.09 18.67
C PRO A 364 11.06 9.74 18.13
N ALA A 365 9.77 9.42 18.27
CA ALA A 365 9.21 8.15 17.80
C ALA A 365 9.38 7.96 16.29
N TYR A 366 9.32 9.05 15.51
CA TYR A 366 9.54 9.01 14.07
C TYR A 366 10.95 8.57 13.66
N GLY A 367 11.92 8.66 14.58
CA GLY A 367 13.28 8.15 14.38
C GLY A 367 13.35 6.65 14.04
N VAL A 368 12.29 5.87 14.33
CA VAL A 368 12.18 4.46 13.91
C VAL A 368 12.33 4.29 12.40
N VAL A 369 11.95 5.28 11.60
CA VAL A 369 12.10 5.25 10.14
C VAL A 369 13.56 5.16 9.71
N ILE A 370 14.48 5.83 10.43
CA ILE A 370 15.93 5.73 10.19
C ILE A 370 16.41 4.30 10.44
N LEU A 371 15.95 3.69 11.54
CA LEU A 371 16.33 2.32 11.87
C LEU A 371 15.84 1.32 10.81
N LEU A 372 14.63 1.52 10.28
CA LEU A 372 14.09 0.71 9.21
C LEU A 372 14.88 0.87 7.90
N LEU A 373 15.22 2.10 7.51
CA LEU A 373 16.03 2.37 6.33
C LEU A 373 17.45 1.83 6.47
N ALA A 374 18.08 2.01 7.63
CA ALA A 374 19.41 1.47 7.92
C ALA A 374 19.42 -0.06 7.92
N GLY A 375 18.42 -0.69 8.52
CA GLY A 375 18.24 -2.14 8.49
C GLY A 375 18.05 -2.68 7.07
N ALA A 376 17.19 -2.06 6.28
CA ALA A 376 17.00 -2.42 4.87
C ALA A 376 18.30 -2.26 4.07
N PHE A 377 19.05 -1.16 4.27
CA PHE A 377 20.34 -0.92 3.62
C PHE A 377 21.35 -2.03 3.97
N LEU A 378 21.47 -2.38 5.24
CA LEU A 378 22.40 -3.42 5.70
C LEU A 378 22.04 -4.78 5.09
N ILE A 379 20.76 -5.15 5.09
CA ILE A 379 20.30 -6.41 4.50
C ILE A 379 20.65 -6.47 2.99
N ILE A 380 20.36 -5.42 2.24
CA ILE A 380 20.66 -5.38 0.81
C ILE A 380 22.17 -5.43 0.54
N GLN A 381 22.98 -4.76 1.35
CA GLN A 381 24.44 -4.84 1.23
C GLN A 381 24.99 -6.25 1.54
N LEU A 382 24.49 -6.88 2.60
CA LEU A 382 24.91 -8.23 2.98
C LEU A 382 24.51 -9.27 1.92
N THR A 383 23.30 -9.22 1.43
CA THR A 383 22.82 -10.13 0.38
C THR A 383 23.59 -9.97 -0.93
N ALA A 384 23.97 -8.73 -1.30
CA ALA A 384 24.79 -8.47 -2.48
C ALA A 384 26.21 -9.08 -2.33
N ARG A 385 26.82 -8.99 -1.16
CA ARG A 385 28.14 -9.59 -0.87
C ARG A 385 28.08 -11.13 -0.93
N LEU A 386 27.03 -11.73 -0.35
CA LEU A 386 26.84 -13.19 -0.38
C LEU A 386 26.64 -13.71 -1.80
N ALA A 387 25.93 -12.98 -2.65
CA ALA A 387 25.73 -13.34 -4.05
C ALA A 387 27.00 -13.19 -4.90
N SER A 388 27.97 -12.37 -4.48
CA SER A 388 29.24 -12.15 -5.20
C SER A 388 30.39 -13.06 -4.71
N SER A 389 30.19 -13.81 -3.62
CA SER A 389 31.21 -14.77 -3.14
C SER A 389 31.26 -15.97 -4.08
N PRO A 390 32.46 -16.37 -4.61
CA PRO A 390 32.60 -17.57 -5.42
C PRO A 390 32.13 -18.78 -4.62
N GLN A 391 31.19 -19.56 -5.17
CA GLN A 391 30.92 -20.88 -4.61
C GLN A 391 32.25 -21.67 -4.63
N PRO A 392 32.69 -22.29 -3.51
CA PRO A 392 33.80 -23.21 -3.56
C PRO A 392 33.44 -24.28 -4.58
N LEU A 393 34.29 -24.45 -5.62
CA LEU A 393 34.20 -25.53 -6.56
C LEU A 393 34.11 -26.81 -5.71
N ALA A 394 32.98 -27.52 -5.79
CA ALA A 394 32.85 -28.84 -5.22
C ALA A 394 33.94 -29.70 -5.89
N SER A 395 35.03 -29.92 -5.17
CA SER A 395 36.05 -30.90 -5.53
C SER A 395 35.35 -32.25 -5.49
N GLY A 396 35.13 -32.78 -6.69
CA GLY A 396 34.51 -34.07 -6.96
C GLY A 396 35.33 -35.26 -6.46
#